data_3c1ad44934fee3e2a40b1562d23658f6
#
_entry.id   3c1ad44934fee3e2a40b1562d23658f6
#
_cell.length_a   1.000
_cell.length_b   1.000
_cell.length_c   1.000
_cell.angle_alpha   90.00
_cell.angle_beta   90.00
_cell.angle_gamma   90.00
#
_symmetry.space_group_name_H-M   'P 1'
#
loop_
_entity.id
_entity.type
_entity.pdbx_description
1 polymer ?
#
loop_
_entity_poly.entity_id
_entity_poly.type
_entity_poly.pdbx_seq_one_letter_code
_entity_poly.pdbx_strand_id
1 'polypeptide(L)'
;MKITLAQSINLLSFLKRRVDELQAELLTTHTVTVPKGEMYTLPERTVEQVLTEMAEIQKDVLALQELINETNMQQTVEWEGERISLIRAIETAKMLRSRVHLYKRLGDTKPREYYGGNVVMETIALFNPSEYKQAAEMLARQVEVLSSRIDKVNYTVEIDVSLASKYLEA
;
A
#
# COMPACT_ATOMS: atom_id res chain seq x y z
N MET A 1 6.42 8.81 22.32
CA MET A 1 6.76 9.93 21.40
C MET A 1 5.56 10.23 20.53
N LYS A 2 5.17 11.52 20.42
CA LYS A 2 4.09 11.93 19.50
C LYS A 2 4.62 12.07 18.08
N ILE A 3 4.00 11.42 17.14
CA ILE A 3 4.27 11.52 15.70
C ILE A 3 2.98 11.61 14.92
N THR A 4 3.02 12.16 13.71
CA THR A 4 1.81 12.24 12.87
C THR A 4 1.39 10.84 12.38
N LEU A 5 0.12 10.70 12.01
CA LEU A 5 -0.37 9.46 11.42
C LEU A 5 0.41 9.09 10.14
N ALA A 6 0.80 10.09 9.33
CA ALA A 6 1.66 9.88 8.16
C ALA A 6 3.05 9.31 8.55
N GLN A 7 3.67 9.86 9.61
CA GLN A 7 4.95 9.35 10.10
C GLN A 7 4.82 7.92 10.65
N SER A 8 3.72 7.59 11.31
CA SER A 8 3.49 6.23 11.80
C SER A 8 3.29 5.22 10.68
N ILE A 9 2.63 5.61 9.57
CA ILE A 9 2.49 4.79 8.37
C ILE A 9 3.86 4.53 7.72
N ASN A 10 4.72 5.56 7.66
CA ASN A 10 6.08 5.42 7.15
C ASN A 10 6.93 4.51 8.04
N LEU A 11 6.84 4.66 9.36
CA LEU A 11 7.52 3.78 10.32
C LEU A 11 7.05 2.33 10.16
N LEU A 12 5.74 2.09 10.03
CA LEU A 12 5.18 0.76 9.78
C LEU A 12 5.75 0.13 8.49
N SER A 13 5.85 0.93 7.43
CA SER A 13 6.43 0.48 6.15
C SER A 13 7.92 0.15 6.28
N PHE A 14 8.66 0.94 7.04
CA PHE A 14 10.06 0.69 7.37
C PHE A 14 10.23 -0.63 8.14
N LEU A 15 9.42 -0.85 9.20
CA LEU A 15 9.49 -2.07 10.00
C LEU A 15 9.15 -3.33 9.19
N LYS A 16 8.12 -3.26 8.34
CA LYS A 16 7.77 -4.39 7.44
C LYS A 16 8.93 -4.72 6.50
N ARG A 17 9.55 -3.71 5.88
CA ARG A 17 10.73 -3.91 5.04
C ARG A 17 11.90 -4.52 5.82
N ARG A 18 12.12 -4.10 7.08
CA ARG A 18 13.17 -4.68 7.91
C ARG A 18 12.93 -6.17 8.20
N VAL A 19 11.68 -6.59 8.40
CA VAL A 19 11.32 -8.02 8.52
C VAL A 19 11.67 -8.78 7.25
N ASP A 20 11.34 -8.21 6.06
CA ASP A 20 11.66 -8.83 4.78
C ASP A 20 13.18 -8.96 4.56
N GLU A 21 13.98 -7.95 4.96
CA GLU A 21 15.44 -7.97 4.91
C GLU A 21 16.02 -9.09 5.81
N LEU A 22 15.53 -9.22 7.05
CA LEU A 22 15.95 -10.27 7.98
C LEU A 22 15.58 -11.67 7.47
N GLN A 23 14.41 -11.81 6.86
CA GLN A 23 14.02 -13.05 6.23
C GLN A 23 14.93 -13.41 5.05
N ALA A 24 15.31 -12.45 4.22
CA ALA A 24 16.26 -12.65 3.13
C ALA A 24 17.66 -13.02 3.65
N GLU A 25 18.12 -12.38 4.74
CA GLU A 25 19.37 -12.73 5.42
C GLU A 25 19.38 -14.19 5.85
N LEU A 26 18.32 -14.67 6.51
CA LEU A 26 18.20 -16.07 6.91
C LEU A 26 18.29 -17.04 5.73
N LEU A 27 17.62 -16.73 4.61
CA LEU A 27 17.62 -17.60 3.43
C LEU A 27 18.97 -17.67 2.73
N THR A 28 19.84 -16.69 2.91
CA THR A 28 21.16 -16.63 2.27
C THR A 28 22.30 -17.11 3.17
N THR A 29 22.14 -17.04 4.51
CA THR A 29 23.23 -17.28 5.46
C THR A 29 23.07 -18.54 6.30
N HIS A 30 21.96 -19.28 6.15
CA HIS A 30 21.67 -20.47 6.97
C HIS A 30 22.48 -21.71 6.61
N THR A 31 23.15 -21.73 5.48
CA THR A 31 24.01 -22.85 5.04
C THR A 31 25.27 -22.35 4.36
N VAL A 32 26.32 -23.15 4.44
CA VAL A 32 27.56 -22.95 3.70
C VAL A 32 27.92 -24.24 2.95
N THR A 33 28.39 -24.11 1.74
CA THR A 33 28.85 -25.25 0.93
C THR A 33 30.36 -25.16 0.76
N VAL A 34 31.09 -26.12 1.34
CA VAL A 34 32.55 -26.23 1.24
C VAL A 34 32.94 -27.65 0.89
N PRO A 35 34.12 -27.89 0.27
CA PRO A 35 34.67 -29.22 0.08
C PRO A 35 34.79 -29.96 1.41
N LYS A 36 34.60 -31.29 1.37
CA LYS A 36 34.64 -32.09 2.58
C LYS A 36 36.01 -31.99 3.28
N GLY A 37 35.99 -31.54 4.54
CA GLY A 37 37.18 -31.42 5.37
C GLY A 37 37.84 -30.02 5.34
N GLU A 38 37.32 -29.07 4.56
CA GLU A 38 37.75 -27.69 4.59
C GLU A 38 37.11 -26.89 5.72
N MET A 39 37.84 -25.92 6.23
CA MET A 39 37.34 -24.98 7.25
C MET A 39 36.40 -23.95 6.59
N TYR A 40 35.38 -23.52 7.32
CA TYR A 40 34.46 -22.47 6.88
C TYR A 40 34.36 -21.36 7.95
N THR A 41 34.01 -20.18 7.52
CA THR A 41 33.76 -19.04 8.41
C THR A 41 32.29 -19.01 8.76
N LEU A 42 31.99 -18.92 10.07
CA LEU A 42 30.62 -18.72 10.54
C LEU A 42 30.17 -17.29 10.19
N PRO A 43 28.87 -17.06 9.89
CA PRO A 43 28.34 -15.72 9.74
C PRO A 43 28.48 -14.92 11.06
N GLU A 44 28.56 -13.60 10.96
CA GLU A 44 28.65 -12.70 12.12
C GLU A 44 27.48 -12.85 13.09
N ARG A 45 26.31 -13.20 12.55
CA ARG A 45 25.08 -13.37 13.31
C ARG A 45 24.56 -14.79 13.18
N THR A 46 24.13 -15.37 14.29
CA THR A 46 23.52 -16.70 14.27
C THR A 46 22.07 -16.63 13.80
N VAL A 47 21.55 -17.75 13.30
CA VAL A 47 20.13 -17.89 12.90
C VAL A 47 19.20 -17.52 14.06
N GLU A 48 19.50 -17.94 15.28
CA GLU A 48 18.70 -17.63 16.48
C GLU A 48 18.68 -16.11 16.79
N GLN A 49 19.80 -15.41 16.61
CA GLN A 49 19.86 -13.96 16.80
C GLN A 49 18.97 -13.24 15.79
N VAL A 50 19.03 -13.63 14.52
CA VAL A 50 18.21 -13.03 13.45
C VAL A 50 16.73 -13.33 13.67
N LEU A 51 16.38 -14.56 14.06
CA LEU A 51 15.00 -14.93 14.37
C LEU A 51 14.45 -14.16 15.58
N THR A 52 15.26 -13.94 16.60
CA THR A 52 14.86 -13.17 17.80
C THR A 52 14.58 -11.71 17.42
N GLU A 53 15.49 -11.05 16.69
CA GLU A 53 15.28 -9.69 16.20
C GLU A 53 14.03 -9.59 15.32
N MET A 54 13.86 -10.54 14.40
CA MET A 54 12.67 -10.57 13.52
C MET A 54 11.38 -10.68 14.33
N ALA A 55 11.32 -11.54 15.35
CA ALA A 55 10.14 -11.71 16.19
C ALA A 55 9.81 -10.43 16.99
N GLU A 56 10.82 -9.72 17.50
CA GLU A 56 10.64 -8.43 18.18
C GLU A 56 10.06 -7.38 17.24
N ILE A 57 10.62 -7.24 16.02
CA ILE A 57 10.12 -6.28 15.03
C ILE A 57 8.70 -6.64 14.59
N GLN A 58 8.39 -7.92 14.39
CA GLN A 58 7.03 -8.38 14.05
C GLN A 58 6.02 -7.99 15.15
N LYS A 59 6.38 -8.10 16.42
CA LYS A 59 5.54 -7.62 17.53
C LYS A 59 5.30 -6.11 17.46
N ASP A 60 6.35 -5.34 17.18
CA ASP A 60 6.26 -3.88 17.02
C ASP A 60 5.39 -3.49 15.80
N VAL A 61 5.49 -4.25 14.69
CA VAL A 61 4.62 -4.10 13.51
C VAL A 61 3.15 -4.28 13.87
N LEU A 62 2.81 -5.33 14.62
CA LEU A 62 1.43 -5.61 15.01
C LEU A 62 0.87 -4.50 15.92
N ALA A 63 1.62 -4.08 16.93
CA ALA A 63 1.21 -3.02 17.84
C ALA A 63 1.00 -1.68 17.11
N LEU A 64 1.90 -1.32 16.21
CA LEU A 64 1.78 -0.09 15.41
C LEU A 64 0.61 -0.14 14.42
N GLN A 65 0.39 -1.30 13.78
CA GLN A 65 -0.73 -1.50 12.86
C GLN A 65 -2.08 -1.38 13.58
N GLU A 66 -2.20 -1.94 14.78
CA GLU A 66 -3.40 -1.83 15.62
C GLU A 66 -3.70 -0.38 15.95
N LEU A 67 -2.71 0.38 16.44
CA LEU A 67 -2.86 1.79 16.77
C LEU A 67 -3.25 2.65 15.56
N ILE A 68 -2.67 2.40 14.38
CA ILE A 68 -3.04 3.08 13.14
C ILE A 68 -4.49 2.75 12.76
N ASN A 69 -4.91 1.50 12.89
CA ASN A 69 -6.28 1.08 12.57
C ASN A 69 -7.31 1.71 13.51
N GLU A 70 -7.04 1.74 14.82
CA GLU A 70 -7.88 2.43 15.81
C GLU A 70 -8.02 3.92 15.48
N THR A 71 -6.90 4.58 15.17
CA THR A 71 -6.91 5.98 14.77
C THR A 71 -7.74 6.20 13.51
N ASN A 72 -7.59 5.36 12.50
CA ASN A 72 -8.35 5.42 11.25
C ASN A 72 -9.87 5.23 11.45
N MET A 73 -10.26 4.47 12.47
CA MET A 73 -11.68 4.30 12.83
C MET A 73 -12.24 5.53 13.57
N GLN A 74 -11.44 6.19 14.39
CA GLN A 74 -11.85 7.35 15.21
C GLN A 74 -11.84 8.66 14.42
N GLN A 75 -10.88 8.83 13.50
CA GLN A 75 -10.77 10.03 12.68
C GLN A 75 -11.82 10.05 11.57
N THR A 76 -12.25 11.26 11.20
CA THR A 76 -13.27 11.43 10.17
C THR A 76 -12.86 12.45 9.12
N VAL A 77 -13.38 12.28 7.92
CA VAL A 77 -13.31 13.23 6.80
C VAL A 77 -14.72 13.56 6.30
N GLU A 78 -14.88 14.73 5.74
CA GLU A 78 -16.13 15.14 5.10
C GLU A 78 -16.11 14.65 3.65
N TRP A 79 -17.16 13.91 3.23
CA TRP A 79 -17.32 13.41 1.90
C TRP A 79 -18.79 13.40 1.48
N GLU A 80 -19.11 14.03 0.35
CA GLU A 80 -20.49 14.12 -0.21
C GLU A 80 -21.53 14.64 0.81
N GLY A 81 -21.12 15.57 1.68
CA GLY A 81 -21.99 16.15 2.71
C GLY A 81 -22.13 15.31 3.99
N GLU A 82 -21.48 14.17 4.08
CA GLU A 82 -21.45 13.30 5.26
C GLU A 82 -20.07 13.30 5.93
N ARG A 83 -20.06 13.06 7.24
CA ARG A 83 -18.82 12.71 7.97
C ARG A 83 -18.65 11.21 7.97
N ILE A 84 -17.61 10.71 7.28
CA ILE A 84 -17.27 9.30 7.24
C ILE A 84 -15.95 9.04 7.98
N SER A 85 -15.75 7.84 8.53
CA SER A 85 -14.49 7.46 9.16
C SER A 85 -13.35 7.49 8.14
N LEU A 86 -12.13 7.75 8.61
CA LEU A 86 -10.94 7.78 7.74
C LEU A 86 -10.73 6.44 7.04
N ILE A 87 -10.99 5.31 7.72
CA ILE A 87 -10.92 3.98 7.10
C ILE A 87 -11.93 3.84 5.96
N ARG A 88 -13.17 4.30 6.13
CA ARG A 88 -14.20 4.28 5.07
C ARG A 88 -13.77 5.18 3.90
N ALA A 89 -13.19 6.34 4.17
CA ALA A 89 -12.69 7.24 3.14
C ALA A 89 -11.57 6.61 2.31
N ILE A 90 -10.63 5.92 2.95
CA ILE A 90 -9.53 5.20 2.30
C ILE A 90 -10.08 4.11 1.37
N GLU A 91 -11.02 3.29 1.84
CA GLU A 91 -11.63 2.25 1.02
C GLU A 91 -12.46 2.83 -0.14
N THR A 92 -13.21 3.93 0.12
CA THR A 92 -13.94 4.65 -0.94
C THR A 92 -12.98 5.15 -2.01
N ALA A 93 -11.84 5.74 -1.62
CA ALA A 93 -10.84 6.21 -2.58
C ALA A 93 -10.25 5.06 -3.42
N LYS A 94 -10.01 3.88 -2.83
CA LYS A 94 -9.57 2.68 -3.57
C LYS A 94 -10.61 2.23 -4.58
N MET A 95 -11.87 2.15 -4.18
CA MET A 95 -12.99 1.76 -5.07
C MET A 95 -13.16 2.75 -6.22
N LEU A 96 -13.08 4.06 -5.95
CA LEU A 96 -13.17 5.09 -6.99
C LEU A 96 -11.99 4.99 -7.98
N ARG A 97 -10.75 4.79 -7.51
CA ARG A 97 -9.59 4.57 -8.38
C ARG A 97 -9.78 3.36 -9.30
N SER A 98 -10.26 2.24 -8.75
CA SER A 98 -10.56 1.04 -9.55
C SER A 98 -11.61 1.34 -10.63
N ARG A 99 -12.65 2.12 -10.29
CA ARG A 99 -13.68 2.55 -11.24
C ARG A 99 -13.12 3.50 -12.31
N VAL A 100 -12.21 4.42 -11.95
CA VAL A 100 -11.49 5.27 -12.92
C VAL A 100 -10.74 4.42 -13.93
N HIS A 101 -10.01 3.40 -13.48
CA HIS A 101 -9.30 2.48 -14.38
C HIS A 101 -10.23 1.74 -15.32
N LEU A 102 -11.36 1.24 -14.80
CA LEU A 102 -12.37 0.57 -15.63
C LEU A 102 -12.94 1.52 -16.69
N TYR A 103 -13.32 2.73 -16.30
CA TYR A 103 -13.93 3.70 -17.20
C TYR A 103 -12.93 4.22 -18.26
N LYS A 104 -11.65 4.38 -17.91
CA LYS A 104 -10.60 4.67 -18.90
C LYS A 104 -10.51 3.57 -19.95
N ARG A 105 -10.45 2.30 -19.52
CA ARG A 105 -10.43 1.16 -20.47
C ARG A 105 -11.65 1.12 -21.38
N LEU A 106 -12.86 1.40 -20.86
CA LEU A 106 -14.06 1.52 -21.67
C LEU A 106 -13.98 2.72 -22.62
N GLY A 107 -13.47 3.86 -22.15
CA GLY A 107 -13.29 5.07 -22.95
C GLY A 107 -12.25 4.93 -24.07
N ASP A 108 -11.28 4.03 -23.92
CA ASP A 108 -10.25 3.74 -24.93
C ASP A 108 -10.75 2.74 -26.00
N THR A 109 -11.95 2.17 -25.84
CA THR A 109 -12.54 1.26 -26.82
C THR A 109 -12.84 2.00 -28.13
N LYS A 110 -12.39 1.45 -29.26
CA LYS A 110 -12.75 1.99 -30.57
C LYS A 110 -14.22 1.76 -30.85
N PRO A 111 -14.98 2.77 -31.31
CA PRO A 111 -16.42 2.61 -31.66
C PRO A 111 -16.64 1.53 -32.70
N ARG A 112 -15.73 1.41 -33.66
CA ARG A 112 -15.73 0.36 -34.70
C ARG A 112 -14.29 0.00 -35.06
N GLU A 113 -14.02 -1.28 -35.27
CA GLU A 113 -12.74 -1.79 -35.74
C GLU A 113 -12.98 -2.91 -36.78
N TYR A 114 -12.24 -2.84 -37.89
CA TYR A 114 -12.34 -3.77 -39.00
C TYR A 114 -11.13 -4.69 -39.05
N TYR A 115 -11.36 -5.98 -39.24
CA TYR A 115 -10.29 -6.97 -39.40
C TYR A 115 -10.35 -7.55 -40.81
N GLY A 116 -9.24 -7.48 -41.53
CA GLY A 116 -9.09 -8.00 -42.89
C GLY A 116 -8.87 -9.49 -42.93
N GLY A 117 -9.53 -10.20 -43.86
CA GLY A 117 -9.38 -11.60 -44.16
C GLY A 117 -10.26 -11.92 -45.41
N ASN A 118 -10.49 -13.22 -45.71
CA ASN A 118 -11.40 -13.63 -46.76
C ASN A 118 -12.85 -13.13 -46.53
N VAL A 119 -13.18 -12.84 -45.24
CA VAL A 119 -14.41 -12.18 -44.83
C VAL A 119 -13.99 -11.00 -43.94
N VAL A 120 -14.49 -9.81 -44.24
CA VAL A 120 -14.28 -8.62 -43.38
C VAL A 120 -15.13 -8.76 -42.13
N MET A 121 -14.48 -8.83 -40.99
CA MET A 121 -15.13 -8.84 -39.67
C MET A 121 -15.13 -7.43 -39.09
N GLU A 122 -16.22 -7.08 -38.44
CA GLU A 122 -16.38 -5.80 -37.76
C GLU A 122 -16.60 -6.03 -36.26
N THR A 123 -15.86 -5.34 -35.42
CA THR A 123 -16.13 -5.24 -33.99
C THR A 123 -16.73 -3.88 -33.70
N ILE A 124 -17.91 -3.86 -33.07
CA ILE A 124 -18.67 -2.66 -32.77
C ILE A 124 -18.78 -2.52 -31.24
N ALA A 125 -18.47 -1.36 -30.71
CA ALA A 125 -18.73 -1.06 -29.31
C ALA A 125 -20.24 -0.95 -29.08
N LEU A 126 -20.77 -1.71 -28.10
CA LEU A 126 -22.21 -1.70 -27.75
C LEU A 126 -22.55 -0.57 -26.76
N PHE A 127 -21.70 0.40 -26.62
CA PHE A 127 -21.83 1.55 -25.73
C PHE A 127 -21.11 2.76 -26.37
N ASN A 128 -21.25 3.96 -25.76
CA ASN A 128 -20.56 5.16 -26.20
C ASN A 128 -19.24 5.34 -25.43
N PRO A 129 -18.04 5.05 -26.00
CA PRO A 129 -16.78 5.18 -25.31
C PRO A 129 -16.47 6.60 -24.81
N SER A 130 -16.93 7.65 -25.53
CA SER A 130 -16.66 9.04 -25.15
C SER A 130 -17.32 9.44 -23.82
N GLU A 131 -18.50 8.88 -23.52
CA GLU A 131 -19.17 9.10 -22.22
C GLU A 131 -18.36 8.53 -21.06
N TYR A 132 -17.80 7.32 -21.24
CA TYR A 132 -16.93 6.71 -20.22
C TYR A 132 -15.62 7.44 -20.04
N LYS A 133 -15.05 8.02 -21.11
CA LYS A 133 -13.87 8.87 -21.02
C LYS A 133 -14.14 10.11 -20.16
N GLN A 134 -15.26 10.80 -20.41
CA GLN A 134 -15.67 11.95 -19.60
C GLN A 134 -15.95 11.57 -18.15
N ALA A 135 -16.67 10.46 -17.94
CA ALA A 135 -16.97 9.95 -16.60
C ALA A 135 -15.70 9.56 -15.83
N ALA A 136 -14.69 8.99 -16.52
CA ALA A 136 -13.38 8.71 -15.90
C ALA A 136 -12.67 9.98 -15.43
N GLU A 137 -12.73 11.07 -16.19
CA GLU A 137 -12.14 12.36 -15.81
C GLU A 137 -12.85 12.97 -14.60
N MET A 138 -14.19 12.90 -14.56
CA MET A 138 -14.97 13.37 -13.42
C MET A 138 -14.65 12.57 -12.15
N LEU A 139 -14.63 11.24 -12.23
CA LEU A 139 -14.26 10.38 -11.11
C LEU A 139 -12.83 10.62 -10.64
N ALA A 140 -11.88 10.83 -11.55
CA ALA A 140 -10.50 11.13 -11.19
C ALA A 140 -10.40 12.40 -10.33
N ARG A 141 -11.15 13.46 -10.67
CA ARG A 141 -11.21 14.68 -9.84
C ARG A 141 -11.79 14.42 -8.46
N GLN A 142 -12.82 13.56 -8.35
CA GLN A 142 -13.37 13.17 -7.04
C GLN A 142 -12.33 12.42 -6.20
N VAL A 143 -11.57 11.50 -6.82
CA VAL A 143 -10.47 10.80 -6.15
C VAL A 143 -9.43 11.78 -5.61
N GLU A 144 -9.03 12.78 -6.38
CA GLU A 144 -8.06 13.81 -5.95
C GLU A 144 -8.58 14.58 -4.72
N VAL A 145 -9.84 15.02 -4.74
CA VAL A 145 -10.45 15.73 -3.61
C VAL A 145 -10.47 14.86 -2.35
N LEU A 146 -10.91 13.59 -2.47
CA LEU A 146 -10.95 12.67 -1.32
C LEU A 146 -9.55 12.36 -0.80
N SER A 147 -8.59 12.12 -1.70
CA SER A 147 -7.20 11.88 -1.32
C SER A 147 -6.59 13.04 -0.57
N SER A 148 -6.79 14.28 -1.04
CA SER A 148 -6.32 15.48 -0.34
C SER A 148 -6.89 15.62 1.07
N ARG A 149 -8.17 15.26 1.28
CA ARG A 149 -8.79 15.27 2.62
C ARG A 149 -8.20 14.19 3.54
N ILE A 150 -7.95 12.99 3.01
CA ILE A 150 -7.28 11.89 3.74
C ILE A 150 -5.86 12.34 4.14
N ASP A 151 -5.11 12.90 3.21
CA ASP A 151 -3.74 13.36 3.46
C ASP A 151 -3.70 14.47 4.52
N LYS A 152 -4.64 15.42 4.49
CA LYS A 152 -4.74 16.43 5.52
C LYS A 152 -4.87 15.81 6.92
N VAL A 153 -5.71 14.79 7.10
CA VAL A 153 -5.84 14.07 8.38
C VAL A 153 -4.53 13.37 8.74
N ASN A 154 -3.92 12.66 7.79
CA ASN A 154 -2.66 11.93 8.01
C ASN A 154 -1.52 12.84 8.47
N TYR A 155 -1.45 14.07 7.98
CA TYR A 155 -0.39 15.03 8.34
C TYR A 155 -0.71 15.89 9.57
N THR A 156 -1.97 15.97 10.00
CA THR A 156 -2.36 16.82 11.13
C THR A 156 -2.67 16.06 12.41
N VAL A 157 -3.10 14.82 12.30
CA VAL A 157 -3.42 13.99 13.46
C VAL A 157 -2.12 13.39 14.03
N GLU A 158 -1.87 13.70 15.31
CA GLU A 158 -0.77 13.10 16.07
C GLU A 158 -1.27 11.93 16.92
N ILE A 159 -0.46 10.89 17.00
CA ILE A 159 -0.68 9.73 17.85
C ILE A 159 0.54 9.48 18.72
N ASP A 160 0.32 8.94 19.90
CA ASP A 160 1.43 8.61 20.82
C ASP A 160 1.91 7.18 20.53
N VAL A 161 3.11 7.09 19.95
CA VAL A 161 3.75 5.83 19.56
C VAL A 161 4.95 5.59 20.46
N SER A 162 4.77 4.76 21.49
CA SER A 162 5.82 4.46 22.49
C SER A 162 7.08 3.86 21.86
N LEU A 163 6.92 3.03 20.83
CA LEU A 163 8.02 2.37 20.14
C LEU A 163 8.77 3.27 19.14
N ALA A 164 8.24 4.47 18.82
CA ALA A 164 8.85 5.34 17.82
C ALA A 164 10.26 5.82 18.20
N SER A 165 10.53 6.07 19.49
CA SER A 165 11.86 6.44 19.97
C SER A 165 12.94 5.39 19.70
N LYS A 166 12.58 4.12 19.71
CA LYS A 166 13.49 3.00 19.40
C LYS A 166 14.03 3.05 17.96
N TYR A 167 13.26 3.66 17.02
CA TYR A 167 13.55 3.61 15.59
C TYR A 167 13.82 4.99 14.96
N LEU A 168 13.41 6.08 15.59
CA LEU A 168 13.54 7.43 15.04
C LEU A 168 14.58 8.30 15.75
N GLU A 169 15.05 7.90 16.94
CA GLU A 169 16.06 8.64 17.72
C GLU A 169 17.45 7.95 17.72
N ALA A 170 17.65 6.97 16.81
CA ALA A 170 18.92 6.24 16.69
C ALA A 170 19.92 6.94 15.77
#